data_8bc88f3b2625ee0be971785821c22e52
#
_entry.id   8bc88f3b2625ee0be971785821c22e52
#
_cell.length_a   1.000
_cell.length_b   1.000
_cell.length_c   1.000
_cell.angle_alpha   90.00
_cell.angle_beta   90.00
_cell.angle_gamma   90.00
#
_symmetry.space_group_name_H-M   'P 1'
#
loop_
_entity.id
_entity.type
_entity.pdbx_description
1 polymer ?
#
loop_
_entity_poly.entity_id
_entity_poly.type
_entity_poly.pdbx_seq_one_letter_code
_entity_poly.pdbx_strand_id
1 'polypeptide(L)'
;MRLVFVLVGLLMLRQAYAQIAQPARWEYEQKFSEDEYSIVSMKKEGLALIRSVDDFDHSKRKWEMLTLDTLLQQTWSTTLWIESDYNFVGYEHTPGQLNLMFRKQGVDLLKAHIIDVDLSNKSISTSDMEVKLQIRLTHYTVSDGNCVFGGYVGMEPVLLIFDPAQNKNIIVPGFFLTETELLDVRPNKNSTFNVLLAQRFSGKRKLIFRTFDKQGNILVEDEIPIDDGKTILSGASSILEHDEVLIAGSFAFNNNKQASGIFSCLIDPFNEQHIQYTEFHQLQHFLDYLSDKKASKIRQKATQREGYGKNPEYKTNVGIHRIEEFSGGFALFGETYITTSSTNNSYAYNNNYYGNPYFRTAGVPYTYSPYSSRYYNNPYLYQPSTMSPEMRMQQGFVVGFDYSGKRLWDYTAPMDELKVYNREQVSDFAMAGGVPHFLFKEENDLKFSNHATDTLQTIDAQAIPIRLNGSSEESKPADAEDGYVRHWYSRNFYVWGVSNIKDSRPAVPNRRVFYINKVALLD
;
A
#
# COMPACT_ATOMS: atom_id res chain seq x y z
N MET A 1 42.52 32.41 21.65
CA MET A 1 42.37 31.01 21.15
C MET A 1 41.27 30.21 21.84
N ARG A 2 41.07 30.24 23.16
CA ARG A 2 40.00 29.50 23.85
C ARG A 2 38.57 29.96 23.51
N LEU A 3 38.33 31.23 23.21
CA LEU A 3 37.00 31.77 22.84
C LEU A 3 36.55 31.33 21.44
N VAL A 4 37.47 31.13 20.49
CA VAL A 4 37.18 30.69 19.12
C VAL A 4 36.75 29.22 19.10
N PHE A 5 37.36 28.38 19.96
CA PHE A 5 36.96 26.96 20.07
C PHE A 5 35.56 26.78 20.69
N VAL A 6 35.14 27.65 21.60
CA VAL A 6 33.80 27.62 22.18
C VAL A 6 32.76 28.08 21.16
N LEU A 7 33.06 29.07 20.32
CA LEU A 7 32.17 29.56 19.27
C LEU A 7 32.01 28.54 18.12
N VAL A 8 33.08 27.84 17.74
CA VAL A 8 33.05 26.76 16.75
C VAL A 8 32.31 25.53 17.31
N GLY A 9 32.50 25.22 18.60
CA GLY A 9 31.74 24.16 19.28
C GLY A 9 30.22 24.46 19.37
N LEU A 10 29.83 25.71 19.58
CA LEU A 10 28.44 26.16 19.59
C LEU A 10 27.81 26.21 18.19
N LEU A 11 28.59 26.41 17.13
CA LEU A 11 28.14 26.33 15.74
C LEU A 11 27.95 24.88 15.26
N MET A 12 28.72 23.93 15.81
CA MET A 12 28.57 22.49 15.50
C MET A 12 27.40 21.85 16.25
N LEU A 13 26.86 22.46 17.31
CA LEU A 13 25.69 21.99 18.05
C LEU A 13 24.35 22.36 17.38
N ARG A 14 24.36 23.06 16.24
CA ARG A 14 23.12 23.42 15.50
C ARG A 14 22.70 22.46 14.39
N GLN A 15 23.29 21.30 14.25
CA GLN A 15 22.96 20.35 13.20
C GLN A 15 22.07 19.15 13.64
N ALA A 16 21.39 19.24 14.75
CA ALA A 16 20.29 18.31 15.05
C ALA A 16 18.94 18.98 14.75
N TYR A 17 18.76 19.50 13.53
CA TYR A 17 17.43 19.88 13.09
C TYR A 17 16.68 18.62 12.70
N ALA A 18 15.47 18.47 13.27
CA ALA A 18 14.52 17.48 12.80
C ALA A 18 14.35 17.65 11.28
N GLN A 19 14.70 16.62 10.53
CA GLN A 19 14.59 16.63 9.06
C GLN A 19 13.14 16.61 8.59
N ILE A 20 12.19 16.65 9.52
CA ILE A 20 10.76 16.75 9.23
C ILE A 20 10.10 17.86 10.04
N ALA A 21 9.04 18.43 9.46
CA ALA A 21 8.16 19.39 10.13
C ALA A 21 6.71 18.89 10.08
N GLN A 22 5.92 19.32 11.06
CA GLN A 22 4.47 19.07 11.08
C GLN A 22 3.73 20.41 10.97
N PRO A 23 3.58 20.97 9.75
CA PRO A 23 3.08 22.34 9.58
C PRO A 23 1.59 22.51 9.81
N ALA A 24 0.80 21.46 9.65
CA ALA A 24 -0.65 21.51 9.78
C ALA A 24 -1.19 20.28 10.51
N ARG A 25 -2.31 20.51 11.24
CA ARG A 25 -3.07 19.47 11.91
C ARG A 25 -4.57 19.79 11.79
N TRP A 26 -5.35 18.77 11.49
CA TRP A 26 -6.80 18.78 11.53
C TRP A 26 -7.29 17.79 12.60
N GLU A 27 -8.33 18.15 13.34
CA GLU A 27 -8.91 17.30 14.38
C GLU A 27 -10.43 17.30 14.27
N TYR A 28 -11.01 16.16 14.57
CA TYR A 28 -12.43 15.97 14.74
C TYR A 28 -12.69 15.28 16.09
N GLU A 29 -13.50 15.88 16.94
CA GLU A 29 -13.91 15.26 18.20
C GLU A 29 -14.86 14.11 17.90
N GLN A 30 -14.47 12.89 18.28
CA GLN A 30 -15.14 11.65 17.92
C GLN A 30 -15.72 10.98 19.16
N LYS A 31 -16.99 10.57 19.09
CA LYS A 31 -17.61 9.71 20.11
C LYS A 31 -17.20 8.25 19.87
N PHE A 32 -17.23 7.44 20.94
CA PHE A 32 -16.91 6.01 20.84
C PHE A 32 -17.84 5.23 19.90
N SER A 33 -19.07 5.69 19.73
CA SER A 33 -20.05 5.05 18.85
C SER A 33 -19.96 5.49 17.39
N GLU A 34 -19.13 6.45 17.07
CA GLU A 34 -19.01 6.99 15.70
C GLU A 34 -17.95 6.22 14.92
N ASP A 35 -18.24 5.94 13.66
CA ASP A 35 -17.26 5.38 12.73
C ASP A 35 -16.15 6.41 12.47
N GLU A 36 -14.93 5.91 12.27
CA GLU A 36 -13.81 6.75 11.91
C GLU A 36 -13.88 7.17 10.44
N TYR A 37 -13.19 8.24 10.12
CA TYR A 37 -13.06 8.68 8.74
C TYR A 37 -12.12 7.77 7.94
N SER A 38 -12.61 7.39 6.77
CA SER A 38 -11.80 6.88 5.68
C SER A 38 -11.07 8.04 5.00
N ILE A 39 -9.75 7.94 4.88
CA ILE A 39 -8.94 8.98 4.24
C ILE A 39 -8.64 8.57 2.81
N VAL A 40 -8.98 9.43 1.87
CA VAL A 40 -8.71 9.28 0.45
C VAL A 40 -7.70 10.34 0.04
N SER A 41 -6.52 9.91 -0.41
CA SER A 41 -5.51 10.84 -0.90
C SER A 41 -5.87 11.35 -2.30
N MET A 42 -6.04 12.65 -2.42
CA MET A 42 -6.19 13.35 -3.70
C MET A 42 -4.87 14.02 -4.13
N LYS A 43 -3.75 13.54 -3.61
CA LYS A 43 -2.41 14.07 -3.92
C LYS A 43 -2.33 15.58 -3.66
N LYS A 44 -1.93 16.37 -4.66
CA LYS A 44 -1.81 17.84 -4.55
C LYS A 44 -3.16 18.55 -4.42
N GLU A 45 -4.28 17.87 -4.65
CA GLU A 45 -5.63 18.43 -4.49
C GLU A 45 -6.16 18.29 -3.07
N GLY A 46 -5.42 17.60 -2.18
CA GLY A 46 -5.75 17.49 -0.77
C GLY A 46 -6.13 16.09 -0.32
N LEU A 47 -7.04 15.99 0.64
CA LEU A 47 -7.60 14.74 1.16
C LEU A 47 -9.13 14.79 1.10
N ALA A 48 -9.77 13.69 0.77
CA ALA A 48 -11.18 13.49 1.05
C ALA A 48 -11.34 12.56 2.26
N LEU A 49 -12.25 12.90 3.14
CA LEU A 49 -12.57 12.13 4.34
C LEU A 49 -14.01 11.64 4.22
N ILE A 50 -14.22 10.34 4.41
CA ILE A 50 -15.52 9.70 4.21
C ILE A 50 -15.81 8.84 5.42
N ARG A 51 -17.03 8.93 5.97
CA ARG A 51 -17.49 8.04 7.04
C ARG A 51 -18.98 7.75 6.94
N SER A 52 -19.40 6.62 7.47
CA SER A 52 -20.81 6.37 7.74
C SER A 52 -21.24 7.07 9.04
N VAL A 53 -22.49 7.50 9.08
CA VAL A 53 -23.13 8.09 10.25
C VAL A 53 -24.33 7.23 10.61
N ASP A 54 -24.59 7.09 11.90
CA ASP A 54 -25.75 6.32 12.40
C ASP A 54 -27.04 7.17 12.30
N ASP A 55 -27.34 7.56 11.06
CA ASP A 55 -28.51 8.36 10.66
C ASP A 55 -29.09 7.73 9.39
N PHE A 56 -30.40 7.51 9.36
CA PHE A 56 -31.08 6.77 8.32
C PHE A 56 -32.26 7.56 7.76
N ASP A 57 -32.38 7.50 6.43
CA ASP A 57 -33.57 7.90 5.70
C ASP A 57 -34.15 6.68 4.97
N HIS A 58 -35.20 6.08 5.52
CA HIS A 58 -35.80 4.81 5.06
C HIS A 58 -34.77 3.66 5.06
N SER A 59 -34.42 3.14 3.88
CA SER A 59 -33.42 2.08 3.70
C SER A 59 -31.98 2.58 3.56
N LYS A 60 -31.80 3.92 3.50
CA LYS A 60 -30.49 4.53 3.22
C LYS A 60 -29.81 4.98 4.49
N ARG A 61 -28.53 4.71 4.59
CA ARG A 61 -27.64 5.21 5.63
C ARG A 61 -26.93 6.46 5.15
N LYS A 62 -26.80 7.43 6.03
CA LYS A 62 -26.07 8.65 5.79
C LYS A 62 -24.57 8.39 5.76
N TRP A 63 -23.91 8.96 4.75
CA TRP A 63 -22.46 9.07 4.68
C TRP A 63 -22.07 10.53 4.58
N GLU A 64 -21.09 10.93 5.34
CA GLU A 64 -20.51 12.26 5.28
C GLU A 64 -19.20 12.19 4.49
N MET A 65 -19.04 13.13 3.56
CA MET A 65 -17.80 13.35 2.86
C MET A 65 -17.39 14.80 3.03
N LEU A 66 -16.13 15.02 3.37
CA LEU A 66 -15.53 16.36 3.40
C LEU A 66 -14.16 16.33 2.71
N THR A 67 -13.75 17.47 2.17
CA THR A 67 -12.44 17.63 1.55
C THR A 67 -11.60 18.64 2.31
N LEU A 68 -10.32 18.32 2.44
CA LEU A 68 -9.30 19.17 3.02
C LEU A 68 -8.29 19.54 1.94
N ASP A 69 -7.81 20.79 1.95
CA ASP A 69 -6.70 21.21 1.11
C ASP A 69 -5.34 20.69 1.65
N THR A 70 -4.25 21.07 1.01
CA THR A 70 -2.89 20.67 1.42
C THR A 70 -2.40 21.35 2.71
N LEU A 71 -3.16 22.29 3.27
CA LEU A 71 -2.95 22.86 4.59
C LEU A 71 -3.92 22.28 5.63
N LEU A 72 -4.64 21.22 5.27
CA LEU A 72 -5.66 20.57 6.08
C LEU A 72 -6.82 21.50 6.48
N GLN A 73 -7.13 22.49 5.64
CA GLN A 73 -8.31 23.34 5.80
C GLN A 73 -9.48 22.74 5.03
N GLN A 74 -10.64 22.67 5.66
CA GLN A 74 -11.83 22.14 5.02
C GLN A 74 -12.29 23.05 3.89
N THR A 75 -12.42 22.49 2.69
CA THR A 75 -12.79 23.22 1.47
C THR A 75 -14.23 22.95 1.02
N TRP A 76 -14.75 21.77 1.35
CA TRP A 76 -16.10 21.36 0.99
C TRP A 76 -16.59 20.24 1.91
N SER A 77 -17.90 20.09 2.01
CA SER A 77 -18.53 18.93 2.63
C SER A 77 -19.88 18.63 1.97
N THR A 78 -20.26 17.37 1.97
CA THR A 78 -21.51 16.90 1.42
C THR A 78 -22.01 15.66 2.15
N THR A 79 -23.27 15.33 1.94
CA THR A 79 -23.92 14.12 2.45
C THR A 79 -24.30 13.22 1.30
N LEU A 80 -24.01 11.93 1.45
CA LEU A 80 -24.39 10.88 0.51
C LEU A 80 -25.40 9.96 1.22
N TRP A 81 -26.50 9.64 0.56
CA TRP A 81 -27.51 8.71 1.05
C TRP A 81 -27.43 7.41 0.27
N ILE A 82 -26.87 6.36 0.89
CA ILE A 82 -26.56 5.09 0.26
C ILE A 82 -27.34 3.99 0.96
N GLU A 83 -27.85 3.01 0.21
CA GLU A 83 -28.57 1.86 0.77
C GLU A 83 -27.75 1.25 1.92
N SER A 84 -28.40 0.94 3.04
CA SER A 84 -27.73 0.59 4.30
C SER A 84 -26.94 -0.74 4.24
N ASP A 85 -27.21 -1.56 3.23
CA ASP A 85 -26.52 -2.81 2.97
C ASP A 85 -25.31 -2.66 2.01
N TYR A 86 -24.93 -1.41 1.67
CA TYR A 86 -23.71 -1.13 0.92
C TYR A 86 -22.61 -0.59 1.84
N ASN A 87 -21.40 -1.08 1.63
CA ASN A 87 -20.20 -0.60 2.32
C ASN A 87 -19.21 0.01 1.34
N PHE A 88 -18.52 1.05 1.80
CA PHE A 88 -17.40 1.63 1.09
C PHE A 88 -16.26 0.62 1.00
N VAL A 89 -15.78 0.31 -0.21
CA VAL A 89 -14.78 -0.74 -0.44
C VAL A 89 -13.57 -0.29 -1.24
N GLY A 90 -13.63 0.87 -1.89
CA GLY A 90 -12.50 1.36 -2.66
C GLY A 90 -12.73 2.75 -3.25
N TYR A 91 -11.67 3.33 -3.72
CA TYR A 91 -11.68 4.61 -4.41
C TYR A 91 -10.57 4.67 -5.45
N GLU A 92 -10.72 5.58 -6.39
CA GLU A 92 -9.66 6.01 -7.29
C GLU A 92 -9.71 7.53 -7.43
N HIS A 93 -8.54 8.14 -7.56
CA HIS A 93 -8.40 9.58 -7.78
C HIS A 93 -7.59 9.83 -9.04
N THR A 94 -8.16 10.62 -9.92
CA THR A 94 -7.47 11.24 -11.05
C THR A 94 -7.59 12.77 -10.94
N PRO A 95 -6.72 13.57 -11.54
CA PRO A 95 -6.79 15.04 -11.41
C PRO A 95 -8.20 15.57 -11.68
N GLY A 96 -8.78 16.24 -10.68
CA GLY A 96 -10.13 16.81 -10.72
C GLY A 96 -11.27 15.82 -10.51
N GLN A 97 -11.03 14.52 -10.39
CA GLN A 97 -12.07 13.50 -10.27
C GLN A 97 -11.78 12.52 -9.13
N LEU A 98 -12.81 12.22 -8.34
CA LEU A 98 -12.75 11.19 -7.30
C LEU A 98 -13.85 10.16 -7.54
N ASN A 99 -13.46 8.93 -7.72
CA ASN A 99 -14.38 7.81 -7.86
C ASN A 99 -14.43 7.00 -6.56
N LEU A 100 -15.63 6.77 -6.05
CA LEU A 100 -15.87 6.01 -4.82
C LEU A 100 -16.71 4.79 -5.13
N MET A 101 -16.29 3.65 -4.61
CA MET A 101 -16.98 2.38 -4.82
C MET A 101 -17.59 1.88 -3.51
N PHE A 102 -18.89 1.63 -3.54
CA PHE A 102 -19.64 0.94 -2.49
C PHE A 102 -20.13 -0.40 -3.02
N ARG A 103 -19.97 -1.45 -2.23
CA ARG A 103 -20.41 -2.80 -2.59
C ARG A 103 -21.52 -3.27 -1.68
N LYS A 104 -22.56 -3.88 -2.29
CA LYS A 104 -23.66 -4.51 -1.56
C LYS A 104 -23.17 -5.74 -0.79
N GLN A 105 -23.57 -5.81 0.48
CA GLN A 105 -23.27 -6.95 1.34
C GLN A 105 -24.38 -8.00 1.31
N GLY A 106 -24.05 -9.19 1.79
CA GLY A 106 -25.04 -10.26 1.94
C GLY A 106 -25.56 -10.86 0.64
N VAL A 107 -24.94 -10.52 -0.51
CA VAL A 107 -25.32 -11.06 -1.81
C VAL A 107 -24.14 -11.73 -2.50
N ASP A 108 -24.38 -12.87 -3.14
CA ASP A 108 -23.34 -13.61 -3.86
C ASP A 108 -22.91 -12.89 -5.16
N LEU A 109 -23.80 -12.10 -5.74
CA LEU A 109 -23.54 -11.39 -6.98
C LEU A 109 -22.75 -10.10 -6.72
N LEU A 110 -21.98 -9.69 -7.71
CA LEU A 110 -21.30 -8.39 -7.64
C LEU A 110 -22.30 -7.28 -7.93
N LYS A 111 -22.67 -6.54 -6.88
CA LYS A 111 -23.46 -5.31 -6.96
C LYS A 111 -22.64 -4.18 -6.36
N ALA A 112 -22.43 -3.12 -7.15
CA ALA A 112 -21.68 -1.95 -6.73
C ALA A 112 -22.46 -0.67 -7.04
N HIS A 113 -22.36 0.29 -6.12
CA HIS A 113 -22.82 1.67 -6.28
C HIS A 113 -21.56 2.52 -6.43
N ILE A 114 -21.40 3.15 -7.58
CA ILE A 114 -20.25 3.97 -7.93
C ILE A 114 -20.67 5.43 -7.81
N ILE A 115 -19.85 6.21 -7.15
CA ILE A 115 -20.05 7.66 -6.99
C ILE A 115 -18.85 8.36 -7.62
N ASP A 116 -19.12 9.15 -8.64
CA ASP A 116 -18.15 10.02 -9.28
C ASP A 116 -18.33 11.44 -8.79
N VAL A 117 -17.26 12.01 -8.26
CA VAL A 117 -17.21 13.37 -7.74
C VAL A 117 -16.30 14.21 -8.61
N ASP A 118 -16.86 15.21 -9.26
CA ASP A 118 -16.07 16.26 -9.90
C ASP A 118 -15.65 17.27 -8.83
N LEU A 119 -14.36 17.32 -8.54
CA LEU A 119 -13.79 18.14 -7.47
C LEU A 119 -13.78 19.63 -7.83
N SER A 120 -13.80 19.97 -9.11
CA SER A 120 -13.71 21.36 -9.57
C SER A 120 -15.05 22.09 -9.45
N ASN A 121 -16.14 21.45 -9.85
CA ASN A 121 -17.49 22.00 -9.77
C ASN A 121 -18.31 21.47 -8.59
N LYS A 122 -17.75 20.53 -7.81
CA LYS A 122 -18.38 19.90 -6.64
C LYS A 122 -19.69 19.19 -6.97
N SER A 123 -19.77 18.61 -8.17
CA SER A 123 -20.91 17.81 -8.60
C SER A 123 -20.69 16.33 -8.35
N ILE A 124 -21.79 15.63 -8.13
CA ILE A 124 -21.80 14.19 -7.82
C ILE A 124 -22.70 13.51 -8.83
N SER A 125 -22.19 12.47 -9.47
CA SER A 125 -22.97 11.54 -10.26
C SER A 125 -22.86 10.14 -9.71
N THR A 126 -23.88 9.32 -9.93
CA THR A 126 -23.94 7.95 -9.40
C THR A 126 -24.32 6.97 -10.48
N SER A 127 -23.80 5.77 -10.38
CA SER A 127 -24.09 4.65 -11.28
C SER A 127 -24.20 3.37 -10.47
N ASP A 128 -25.15 2.52 -10.84
CA ASP A 128 -25.33 1.20 -10.23
C ASP A 128 -24.89 0.11 -11.18
N MET A 129 -24.03 -0.77 -10.70
CA MET A 129 -23.53 -1.92 -11.43
C MET A 129 -24.06 -3.21 -10.83
N GLU A 130 -24.57 -4.09 -11.66
CA GLU A 130 -24.92 -5.46 -11.28
C GLU A 130 -24.33 -6.46 -12.28
N VAL A 131 -23.63 -7.46 -11.77
CA VAL A 131 -23.09 -8.56 -12.57
C VAL A 131 -23.57 -9.89 -11.98
N LYS A 132 -24.20 -10.71 -12.82
CA LYS A 132 -24.74 -12.02 -12.42
C LYS A 132 -23.65 -13.10 -12.29
N LEU A 133 -22.51 -12.74 -11.70
CA LEU A 133 -21.40 -13.63 -11.39
C LEU A 133 -20.99 -13.43 -9.93
N GLN A 134 -20.65 -14.53 -9.29
CA GLN A 134 -20.07 -14.53 -7.95
C GLN A 134 -18.58 -14.19 -8.06
N ILE A 135 -18.25 -12.90 -8.07
CA ILE A 135 -16.88 -12.43 -8.19
C ILE A 135 -16.33 -12.10 -6.81
N ARG A 136 -15.25 -12.78 -6.43
CA ARG A 136 -14.42 -12.37 -5.30
C ARG A 136 -13.46 -11.29 -5.79
N LEU A 137 -13.79 -10.03 -5.54
CA LEU A 137 -12.95 -8.89 -5.92
C LEU A 137 -11.64 -8.89 -5.15
N THR A 138 -10.56 -8.58 -5.87
CA THR A 138 -9.21 -8.40 -5.31
C THR A 138 -8.55 -7.11 -5.77
N HIS A 139 -8.97 -6.55 -6.90
CA HIS A 139 -8.43 -5.33 -7.49
C HIS A 139 -9.56 -4.43 -7.97
N TYR A 140 -9.36 -3.14 -7.82
CA TYR A 140 -10.22 -2.09 -8.35
C TYR A 140 -9.36 -0.91 -8.79
N THR A 141 -9.65 -0.37 -9.95
CA THR A 141 -9.06 0.87 -10.45
C THR A 141 -9.98 1.54 -11.46
N VAL A 142 -9.63 2.76 -11.87
CA VAL A 142 -10.37 3.51 -12.90
C VAL A 142 -9.38 3.89 -14.00
N SER A 143 -9.76 3.63 -15.23
CA SER A 143 -9.03 4.02 -16.44
C SER A 143 -9.95 4.79 -17.37
N ASP A 144 -9.66 6.06 -17.62
CA ASP A 144 -10.43 6.96 -18.49
C ASP A 144 -11.96 6.93 -18.20
N GLY A 145 -12.34 7.02 -16.93
CA GLY A 145 -13.73 7.01 -16.48
C GLY A 145 -14.39 5.63 -16.38
N ASN A 146 -13.77 4.57 -16.89
CA ASN A 146 -14.26 3.20 -16.76
C ASN A 146 -13.70 2.54 -15.51
N CYS A 147 -14.57 1.90 -14.73
CA CYS A 147 -14.17 1.12 -13.56
C CYS A 147 -13.68 -0.25 -13.99
N VAL A 148 -12.48 -0.64 -13.54
CA VAL A 148 -11.85 -1.92 -13.84
C VAL A 148 -11.79 -2.76 -12.56
N PHE A 149 -12.33 -3.95 -12.61
CA PHE A 149 -12.40 -4.87 -11.48
C PHE A 149 -11.65 -6.15 -11.80
N GLY A 150 -10.68 -6.47 -10.98
CA GLY A 150 -9.99 -7.75 -11.00
C GLY A 150 -10.44 -8.65 -9.85
N GLY A 151 -10.54 -9.93 -10.09
CA GLY A 151 -10.93 -10.87 -9.05
C GLY A 151 -10.97 -12.31 -9.54
N TYR A 152 -11.80 -13.12 -8.88
CA TYR A 152 -11.91 -14.54 -9.18
C TYR A 152 -13.36 -15.00 -9.21
N VAL A 153 -13.68 -15.86 -10.16
CA VAL A 153 -14.88 -16.71 -10.17
C VAL A 153 -14.41 -18.13 -9.84
N GLY A 154 -14.82 -18.63 -8.67
CA GLY A 154 -14.19 -19.85 -8.13
C GLY A 154 -12.69 -19.67 -7.93
N MET A 155 -11.89 -20.36 -8.72
CA MET A 155 -10.43 -20.34 -8.68
C MET A 155 -9.79 -19.64 -9.90
N GLU A 156 -10.56 -19.22 -10.85
CA GLU A 156 -10.08 -18.63 -12.10
C GLU A 156 -10.14 -17.12 -12.04
N PRO A 157 -9.07 -16.40 -12.45
CA PRO A 157 -9.07 -14.95 -12.49
C PRO A 157 -10.10 -14.43 -13.49
N VAL A 158 -10.69 -13.30 -13.18
CA VAL A 158 -11.62 -12.59 -14.04
C VAL A 158 -11.28 -11.10 -14.03
N LEU A 159 -11.43 -10.47 -15.18
CA LEU A 159 -11.36 -9.03 -15.34
C LEU A 159 -12.69 -8.52 -15.89
N LEU A 160 -13.23 -7.50 -15.26
CA LEU A 160 -14.49 -6.87 -15.61
C LEU A 160 -14.27 -5.37 -15.76
N ILE A 161 -14.83 -4.79 -16.81
CA ILE A 161 -14.87 -3.34 -17.01
C ILE A 161 -16.33 -2.89 -16.94
N PHE A 162 -16.59 -1.84 -16.18
CA PHE A 162 -17.87 -1.16 -16.14
C PHE A 162 -17.71 0.25 -16.70
N ASP A 163 -18.48 0.55 -17.73
CA ASP A 163 -18.61 1.89 -18.30
C ASP A 163 -19.82 2.59 -17.67
N PRO A 164 -19.63 3.55 -16.75
CA PRO A 164 -20.74 4.25 -16.10
C PRO A 164 -21.57 5.09 -17.08
N ALA A 165 -20.94 5.66 -18.11
CA ALA A 165 -21.63 6.53 -19.07
C ALA A 165 -22.61 5.76 -19.95
N GLN A 166 -22.29 4.50 -20.28
CA GLN A 166 -23.15 3.62 -21.08
C GLN A 166 -23.95 2.62 -20.22
N ASN A 167 -23.70 2.59 -18.91
CA ASN A 167 -24.21 1.58 -17.97
C ASN A 167 -23.99 0.14 -18.51
N LYS A 168 -22.76 -0.14 -18.94
CA LYS A 168 -22.41 -1.39 -19.62
C LYS A 168 -21.30 -2.13 -18.90
N ASN A 169 -21.51 -3.43 -18.69
CA ASN A 169 -20.51 -4.34 -18.18
C ASN A 169 -19.83 -5.09 -19.36
N ILE A 170 -18.50 -5.20 -19.30
CA ILE A 170 -17.67 -5.94 -20.25
C ILE A 170 -16.85 -6.95 -19.47
N ILE A 171 -17.08 -8.24 -19.67
CA ILE A 171 -16.20 -9.29 -19.15
C ILE A 171 -15.07 -9.44 -20.17
N VAL A 172 -13.84 -9.17 -19.73
CA VAL A 172 -12.69 -9.25 -20.62
C VAL A 172 -12.37 -10.72 -20.92
N PRO A 173 -12.32 -11.12 -22.21
CA PRO A 173 -12.03 -12.50 -22.57
C PRO A 173 -10.57 -12.88 -22.27
N GLY A 174 -10.29 -14.19 -22.17
CA GLY A 174 -8.93 -14.72 -22.02
C GLY A 174 -8.37 -14.68 -20.59
N PHE A 175 -9.24 -14.46 -19.58
CA PHE A 175 -8.83 -14.46 -18.16
C PHE A 175 -9.18 -15.75 -17.41
N PHE A 176 -10.10 -16.55 -17.89
CA PHE A 176 -10.43 -17.85 -17.26
C PHE A 176 -9.29 -18.85 -17.50
N LEU A 177 -8.18 -18.64 -16.82
CA LEU A 177 -6.97 -19.45 -16.92
C LEU A 177 -6.81 -20.28 -15.64
N THR A 178 -6.72 -21.59 -15.78
CA THR A 178 -6.48 -22.50 -14.65
C THR A 178 -5.08 -22.26 -14.05
N GLU A 179 -4.93 -22.51 -12.75
CA GLU A 179 -3.67 -22.36 -12.02
C GLU A 179 -3.01 -20.98 -12.25
N THR A 180 -3.81 -19.92 -12.32
CA THR A 180 -3.35 -18.57 -12.59
C THR A 180 -3.71 -17.63 -11.45
N GLU A 181 -2.75 -16.82 -11.04
CA GLU A 181 -2.88 -15.80 -10.01
C GLU A 181 -2.84 -14.40 -10.62
N LEU A 182 -3.81 -13.55 -10.24
CA LEU A 182 -3.83 -12.13 -10.57
C LEU A 182 -2.97 -11.39 -9.57
N LEU A 183 -1.83 -10.86 -10.02
CA LEU A 183 -0.85 -10.18 -9.16
C LEU A 183 -1.08 -8.68 -9.08
N ASP A 184 -1.42 -8.02 -10.20
CA ASP A 184 -1.58 -6.57 -10.28
C ASP A 184 -2.59 -6.17 -11.36
N VAL A 185 -3.33 -5.09 -11.11
CA VAL A 185 -4.16 -4.37 -12.09
C VAL A 185 -3.91 -2.89 -11.87
N ARG A 186 -3.39 -2.19 -12.89
CA ARG A 186 -2.85 -0.85 -12.71
C ARG A 186 -3.21 0.09 -13.85
N PRO A 187 -3.78 1.28 -13.58
CA PRO A 187 -4.08 2.25 -14.62
C PRO A 187 -2.80 2.93 -15.10
N ASN A 188 -2.76 3.29 -16.36
CA ASN A 188 -1.72 4.07 -16.99
C ASN A 188 -2.22 5.50 -17.28
N LYS A 189 -1.29 6.44 -17.47
CA LYS A 189 -1.65 7.84 -17.79
C LYS A 189 -2.27 8.04 -19.18
N ASN A 190 -2.06 7.08 -20.09
CA ASN A 190 -2.53 7.11 -21.46
C ASN A 190 -3.89 6.45 -21.69
N SER A 191 -4.73 6.38 -20.66
CA SER A 191 -6.07 5.76 -20.73
C SER A 191 -6.07 4.25 -20.99
N THR A 192 -4.95 3.57 -20.74
CA THR A 192 -4.83 2.12 -20.76
C THR A 192 -4.67 1.59 -19.33
N PHE A 193 -4.65 0.28 -19.15
CA PHE A 193 -4.30 -0.32 -17.87
C PHE A 193 -3.52 -1.63 -18.06
N ASN A 194 -2.63 -1.91 -17.11
CA ASN A 194 -1.80 -3.10 -17.10
C ASN A 194 -2.41 -4.17 -16.21
N VAL A 195 -2.20 -5.43 -16.57
CA VAL A 195 -2.55 -6.60 -15.77
C VAL A 195 -1.36 -7.55 -15.74
N LEU A 196 -0.98 -7.95 -14.53
CA LEU A 196 0.10 -8.90 -14.28
C LEU A 196 -0.49 -10.19 -13.70
N LEU A 197 -0.16 -11.32 -14.33
CA LEU A 197 -0.59 -12.64 -13.92
C LEU A 197 0.62 -13.56 -13.72
N ALA A 198 0.54 -14.47 -12.76
CA ALA A 198 1.46 -15.59 -12.63
C ALA A 198 0.70 -16.88 -12.92
N GLN A 199 1.15 -17.65 -13.90
CA GLN A 199 0.52 -18.90 -14.31
C GLN A 199 1.46 -20.09 -14.09
N ARG A 200 0.86 -21.20 -13.64
CA ARG A 200 1.47 -22.52 -13.67
C ARG A 200 0.67 -23.42 -14.60
N PHE A 201 1.30 -23.90 -15.65
CA PHE A 201 0.67 -24.79 -16.61
C PHE A 201 1.59 -25.93 -16.99
N SER A 202 1.12 -27.18 -16.86
CA SER A 202 1.89 -28.39 -17.20
C SER A 202 3.31 -28.43 -16.58
N GLY A 203 3.44 -27.97 -15.33
CA GLY A 203 4.71 -27.96 -14.59
C GLY A 203 5.61 -26.75 -14.90
N LYS A 204 5.35 -26.01 -15.96
CA LYS A 204 6.05 -24.76 -16.30
C LYS A 204 5.37 -23.57 -15.63
N ARG A 205 6.17 -22.55 -15.32
CA ARG A 205 5.69 -21.28 -14.74
C ARG A 205 6.06 -20.14 -15.64
N LYS A 206 5.15 -19.16 -15.74
CA LYS A 206 5.38 -17.92 -16.49
C LYS A 206 4.67 -16.74 -15.82
N LEU A 207 5.20 -15.55 -16.02
CA LEU A 207 4.46 -14.32 -15.87
C LEU A 207 3.76 -14.01 -17.19
N ILE A 208 2.58 -13.45 -17.11
CA ILE A 208 1.84 -12.91 -18.27
C ILE A 208 1.59 -11.46 -17.95
N PHE A 209 2.13 -10.59 -18.78
CA PHE A 209 1.89 -9.16 -18.72
C PHE A 209 0.99 -8.75 -19.89
N ARG A 210 -0.07 -8.00 -19.60
CA ARG A 210 -0.98 -7.50 -20.62
C ARG A 210 -1.29 -6.03 -20.38
N THR A 211 -1.32 -5.26 -21.46
CA THR A 211 -1.87 -3.89 -21.46
C THR A 211 -3.17 -3.89 -22.26
N PHE A 212 -4.19 -3.27 -21.70
CA PHE A 212 -5.53 -3.18 -22.28
C PHE A 212 -5.93 -1.73 -22.54
N ASP A 213 -6.76 -1.54 -23.57
CA ASP A 213 -7.54 -0.31 -23.69
C ASP A 213 -8.76 -0.33 -22.76
N LYS A 214 -9.49 0.79 -22.69
CA LYS A 214 -10.69 0.92 -21.85
C LYS A 214 -11.88 0.06 -22.32
N GLN A 215 -11.82 -0.54 -23.49
CA GLN A 215 -12.81 -1.49 -24.00
C GLN A 215 -12.46 -2.95 -23.68
N GLY A 216 -11.25 -3.20 -23.13
CA GLY A 216 -10.76 -4.53 -22.81
C GLY A 216 -10.09 -5.25 -24.00
N ASN A 217 -9.70 -4.52 -25.03
CA ASN A 217 -8.87 -5.08 -26.10
C ASN A 217 -7.40 -5.11 -25.65
N ILE A 218 -6.73 -6.22 -25.93
CA ILE A 218 -5.31 -6.39 -25.65
C ILE A 218 -4.50 -5.53 -26.63
N LEU A 219 -3.66 -4.65 -26.12
CA LEU A 219 -2.72 -3.84 -26.88
C LEU A 219 -1.31 -4.43 -26.87
N VAL A 220 -0.90 -4.97 -25.73
CA VAL A 220 0.38 -5.64 -25.52
C VAL A 220 0.16 -6.92 -24.76
N GLU A 221 0.86 -7.98 -25.13
CA GLU A 221 0.88 -9.25 -24.38
C GLU A 221 2.29 -9.84 -24.43
N ASP A 222 2.85 -10.09 -23.25
CA ASP A 222 4.14 -10.75 -23.07
C ASP A 222 4.00 -11.94 -22.13
N GLU A 223 4.59 -13.08 -22.53
CA GLU A 223 4.71 -14.29 -21.72
C GLU A 223 6.18 -14.52 -21.35
N ILE A 224 6.49 -14.39 -20.08
CA ILE A 224 7.86 -14.39 -19.58
C ILE A 224 8.10 -15.66 -18.78
N PRO A 225 8.98 -16.57 -19.21
CA PRO A 225 9.29 -17.78 -18.47
C PRO A 225 9.88 -17.48 -17.10
N ILE A 226 9.39 -18.18 -16.08
CA ILE A 226 9.99 -18.18 -14.74
C ILE A 226 10.97 -19.33 -14.68
N ASP A 227 12.20 -19.08 -14.21
CA ASP A 227 13.24 -20.08 -14.10
C ASP A 227 12.80 -21.30 -13.31
N ASP A 228 13.31 -22.47 -13.67
CA ASP A 228 13.05 -23.70 -12.97
C ASP A 228 13.43 -23.60 -11.49
N GLY A 229 12.59 -24.15 -10.65
CA GLY A 229 12.78 -24.09 -9.20
C GLY A 229 12.47 -22.74 -8.55
N LYS A 230 11.94 -21.75 -9.29
CA LYS A 230 11.48 -20.47 -8.72
C LYS A 230 9.98 -20.32 -8.80
N THR A 231 9.42 -19.55 -7.89
CA THR A 231 7.98 -19.20 -7.81
C THR A 231 7.86 -17.74 -7.47
N ILE A 232 7.07 -17.01 -8.23
CA ILE A 232 6.70 -15.62 -7.90
C ILE A 232 5.65 -15.66 -6.79
N LEU A 233 5.87 -14.88 -5.73
CA LEU A 233 4.96 -14.77 -4.59
C LEU A 233 4.08 -13.53 -4.64
N SER A 234 4.61 -12.43 -5.15
CA SER A 234 3.92 -11.16 -5.31
C SER A 234 4.60 -10.35 -6.39
N GLY A 235 3.88 -9.45 -7.03
CA GLY A 235 4.44 -8.59 -8.06
C GLY A 235 3.56 -7.38 -8.29
N ALA A 236 4.19 -6.31 -8.76
CA ALA A 236 3.55 -5.09 -9.20
C ALA A 236 4.16 -4.64 -10.54
N SER A 237 3.44 -3.82 -11.29
CA SER A 237 3.94 -3.13 -12.47
C SER A 237 4.13 -1.64 -12.17
N SER A 238 5.07 -0.98 -12.81
CA SER A 238 5.12 0.48 -12.86
C SER A 238 3.96 1.01 -13.70
N ILE A 239 3.65 2.30 -13.55
CA ILE A 239 2.77 2.99 -14.48
C ILE A 239 3.52 3.17 -15.81
N LEU A 240 2.85 3.00 -16.93
CA LEU A 240 3.38 3.39 -18.22
C LEU A 240 3.34 4.92 -18.33
N GLU A 241 4.46 5.55 -18.08
CA GLU A 241 4.66 7.00 -18.25
C GLU A 241 5.58 7.29 -19.43
N HIS A 242 6.55 6.42 -19.67
CA HIS A 242 7.44 6.35 -20.82
C HIS A 242 7.13 5.05 -21.61
N ASP A 243 8.01 4.65 -22.50
CA ASP A 243 7.78 3.48 -23.35
C ASP A 243 7.98 2.14 -22.63
N GLU A 244 8.64 2.14 -21.44
CA GLU A 244 8.95 0.94 -20.70
C GLU A 244 8.07 0.78 -19.44
N VAL A 245 7.81 -0.47 -19.08
CA VAL A 245 7.17 -0.86 -17.82
C VAL A 245 8.08 -1.78 -17.05
N LEU A 246 8.42 -1.42 -15.81
CA LEU A 246 9.08 -2.35 -14.90
C LEU A 246 8.05 -3.22 -14.18
N ILE A 247 8.23 -4.54 -14.23
CA ILE A 247 7.56 -5.48 -13.33
C ILE A 247 8.58 -5.90 -12.27
N ALA A 248 8.21 -5.81 -11.01
CA ALA A 248 9.06 -6.27 -9.93
C ALA A 248 8.25 -6.82 -8.76
N GLY A 249 8.88 -7.67 -7.95
CA GLY A 249 8.19 -8.28 -6.83
C GLY A 249 9.07 -9.25 -6.06
N SER A 250 8.45 -10.16 -5.32
CA SER A 250 9.16 -11.16 -4.52
C SER A 250 9.05 -12.55 -5.13
N PHE A 251 10.12 -13.33 -4.97
CA PHE A 251 10.16 -14.73 -5.39
C PHE A 251 10.63 -15.65 -4.26
N ALA A 252 10.31 -16.94 -4.39
CA ALA A 252 10.81 -18.01 -3.54
C ALA A 252 11.42 -19.12 -4.36
N PHE A 253 12.28 -19.92 -3.74
CA PHE A 253 12.74 -21.17 -4.32
C PHE A 253 11.70 -22.28 -4.14
N ASN A 254 11.53 -23.07 -5.19
CA ASN A 254 10.58 -24.18 -5.25
C ASN A 254 9.14 -23.72 -4.96
N ASN A 255 8.45 -24.43 -4.05
CA ASN A 255 7.10 -24.08 -3.58
C ASN A 255 7.14 -23.46 -2.19
N ASN A 256 8.25 -22.84 -1.77
CA ASN A 256 8.32 -22.17 -0.48
C ASN A 256 7.36 -20.97 -0.49
N LYS A 257 6.75 -20.72 0.66
CA LYS A 257 5.83 -19.59 0.88
C LYS A 257 6.54 -18.36 1.42
N GLN A 258 7.74 -18.54 1.93
CA GLN A 258 8.60 -17.46 2.41
C GLN A 258 9.49 -16.97 1.28
N ALA A 259 9.59 -15.66 1.16
CA ALA A 259 10.36 -15.04 0.11
C ALA A 259 11.86 -15.32 0.25
N SER A 260 12.53 -15.44 -0.87
CA SER A 260 13.98 -15.65 -0.95
C SER A 260 14.71 -14.45 -1.55
N GLY A 261 14.00 -13.60 -2.25
CA GLY A 261 14.58 -12.42 -2.90
C GLY A 261 13.54 -11.61 -3.66
N ILE A 262 14.04 -10.67 -4.42
CA ILE A 262 13.30 -9.76 -5.29
C ILE A 262 13.58 -10.15 -6.74
N PHE A 263 12.57 -10.10 -7.59
CA PHE A 263 12.73 -10.18 -9.03
C PHE A 263 12.42 -8.84 -9.69
N SER A 264 13.00 -8.60 -10.85
CA SER A 264 12.65 -7.51 -11.75
C SER A 264 12.66 -7.98 -13.20
N CYS A 265 11.80 -7.39 -14.02
CA CYS A 265 11.75 -7.61 -15.44
C CYS A 265 11.28 -6.32 -16.11
N LEU A 266 12.05 -5.82 -17.07
CA LEU A 266 11.62 -4.70 -17.89
C LEU A 266 10.80 -5.24 -19.06
N ILE A 267 9.64 -4.67 -19.29
CA ILE A 267 8.81 -4.94 -20.46
C ILE A 267 9.20 -3.95 -21.54
N ASP A 268 9.78 -4.48 -22.59
CA ASP A 268 10.17 -3.75 -23.80
C ASP A 268 9.52 -4.47 -25.00
N PRO A 269 8.57 -3.84 -25.71
CA PRO A 269 7.85 -4.47 -26.81
C PRO A 269 8.74 -4.95 -27.98
N PHE A 270 10.01 -4.53 -28.01
CA PHE A 270 10.94 -4.81 -29.10
C PHE A 270 11.98 -5.88 -28.78
N ASN A 271 12.11 -6.29 -27.53
CA ASN A 271 13.10 -7.23 -27.07
C ASN A 271 12.50 -8.41 -26.30
N GLU A 272 13.24 -9.54 -26.23
CA GLU A 272 12.86 -10.67 -25.42
C GLU A 272 13.00 -10.32 -23.92
N GLN A 273 11.99 -10.67 -23.13
CA GLN A 273 11.91 -10.33 -21.72
C GLN A 273 12.64 -11.38 -20.87
N HIS A 274 13.46 -10.92 -19.92
CA HIS A 274 14.17 -11.78 -18.98
C HIS A 274 13.97 -11.33 -17.54
N ILE A 275 13.65 -12.28 -16.65
CA ILE A 275 13.53 -12.00 -15.23
C ILE A 275 14.92 -12.00 -14.59
N GLN A 276 15.26 -10.90 -13.93
CA GLN A 276 16.44 -10.80 -13.08
C GLN A 276 16.05 -11.14 -11.64
N TYR A 277 16.84 -11.98 -10.97
CA TYR A 277 16.60 -12.39 -9.59
C TYR A 277 17.73 -11.89 -8.70
N THR A 278 17.36 -11.30 -7.57
CA THR A 278 18.31 -10.85 -6.54
C THR A 278 17.91 -11.45 -5.21
N GLU A 279 18.74 -12.31 -4.63
CA GLU A 279 18.48 -12.89 -3.32
C GLU A 279 18.73 -11.89 -2.19
N PHE A 280 18.05 -12.08 -1.05
CA PHE A 280 18.13 -11.11 0.05
C PHE A 280 19.54 -10.89 0.60
N HIS A 281 20.40 -11.92 0.58
CA HIS A 281 21.78 -11.76 1.04
C HIS A 281 22.68 -10.98 0.07
N GLN A 282 22.25 -10.81 -1.19
CA GLN A 282 22.91 -10.02 -2.24
C GLN A 282 22.50 -8.54 -2.18
N LEU A 283 21.44 -8.22 -1.45
CA LEU A 283 21.04 -6.86 -1.15
C LEU A 283 21.93 -6.31 -0.03
N GLN A 284 22.34 -5.04 -0.17
CA GLN A 284 23.31 -4.44 0.74
C GLN A 284 22.71 -4.21 2.13
N HIS A 285 21.49 -3.64 2.18
CA HIS A 285 20.84 -3.18 3.40
C HIS A 285 19.69 -4.06 3.88
N PHE A 286 19.24 -5.03 3.09
CA PHE A 286 18.04 -5.82 3.39
C PHE A 286 18.08 -6.58 4.72
N LEU A 287 19.25 -6.86 5.27
CA LEU A 287 19.41 -7.57 6.54
C LEU A 287 19.75 -6.63 7.71
N ASP A 288 19.71 -5.30 7.53
CA ASP A 288 20.12 -4.31 8.54
C ASP A 288 19.14 -4.22 9.74
N TYR A 289 17.93 -4.77 9.62
CA TYR A 289 17.03 -4.95 10.78
C TYR A 289 17.55 -5.98 11.80
N LEU A 290 18.59 -6.70 11.46
CA LEU A 290 19.26 -7.66 12.33
C LEU A 290 20.55 -7.06 12.89
N SER A 291 20.99 -7.57 14.04
CA SER A 291 22.35 -7.23 14.49
C SER A 291 23.41 -7.71 13.49
N ASP A 292 24.54 -6.99 13.35
CA ASP A 292 25.64 -7.29 12.41
C ASP A 292 26.10 -8.75 12.46
N LYS A 293 26.16 -9.32 13.66
CA LYS A 293 26.53 -10.72 13.86
C LYS A 293 25.51 -11.69 13.22
N LYS A 294 24.20 -11.38 13.36
CA LYS A 294 23.14 -12.20 12.76
C LYS A 294 23.12 -12.02 11.24
N ALA A 295 23.18 -10.80 10.75
CA ALA A 295 23.21 -10.48 9.33
C ALA A 295 24.41 -11.15 8.63
N SER A 296 25.62 -11.01 9.18
CA SER A 296 26.84 -11.65 8.65
C SER A 296 26.73 -13.18 8.63
N LYS A 297 26.16 -13.78 9.69
CA LYS A 297 25.95 -15.24 9.73
C LYS A 297 24.97 -15.72 8.66
N ILE A 298 23.89 -14.96 8.39
CA ILE A 298 22.92 -15.29 7.34
C ILE A 298 23.60 -15.18 5.97
N ARG A 299 24.32 -14.08 5.69
CA ARG A 299 25.05 -13.89 4.43
C ARG A 299 26.05 -15.03 4.21
N GLN A 300 26.89 -15.35 5.20
CA GLN A 300 27.87 -16.44 5.11
C GLN A 300 27.18 -17.79 4.84
N LYS A 301 26.08 -18.10 5.56
CA LYS A 301 25.35 -19.34 5.38
C LYS A 301 24.70 -19.42 4.00
N ALA A 302 24.15 -18.32 3.49
CA ALA A 302 23.55 -18.25 2.17
C ALA A 302 24.61 -18.54 1.09
N THR A 303 25.74 -17.81 1.09
CA THR A 303 26.86 -18.02 0.16
C THR A 303 27.43 -19.44 0.24
N GLN A 304 27.54 -20.02 1.45
CA GLN A 304 27.98 -21.40 1.60
C GLN A 304 27.01 -22.41 0.96
N ARG A 305 25.68 -22.21 1.15
CA ARG A 305 24.66 -23.08 0.53
C ARG A 305 24.71 -23.00 -1.00
N GLU A 306 24.83 -21.79 -1.55
CA GLU A 306 25.02 -21.60 -3.00
C GLU A 306 26.24 -22.32 -3.52
N GLY A 307 27.37 -22.24 -2.82
CA GLY A 307 28.58 -22.96 -3.17
C GLY A 307 28.43 -24.50 -3.19
N TYR A 308 27.40 -25.03 -2.49
CA TYR A 308 27.02 -26.44 -2.55
C TYR A 308 25.85 -26.73 -3.51
N GLY A 309 25.43 -25.77 -4.33
CA GLY A 309 24.28 -25.91 -5.22
C GLY A 309 22.93 -26.02 -4.49
N LYS A 310 22.84 -25.49 -3.26
CA LYS A 310 21.61 -25.49 -2.43
C LYS A 310 21.07 -24.09 -2.30
N ASN A 311 19.75 -23.98 -2.38
CA ASN A 311 19.09 -22.68 -2.22
C ASN A 311 19.20 -22.15 -0.79
N PRO A 312 19.48 -20.86 -0.59
CA PRO A 312 19.36 -20.20 0.70
C PRO A 312 17.94 -20.26 1.27
N GLU A 313 17.82 -20.19 2.58
CA GLU A 313 16.55 -20.20 3.29
C GLU A 313 16.43 -18.95 4.17
N TYR A 314 15.34 -18.24 4.00
CA TYR A 314 14.98 -17.07 4.79
C TYR A 314 13.63 -17.30 5.47
N LYS A 315 13.45 -16.70 6.65
CA LYS A 315 12.22 -16.84 7.44
C LYS A 315 11.50 -15.49 7.47
N THR A 316 11.19 -14.96 6.30
CA THR A 316 10.48 -13.68 6.19
C THR A 316 9.40 -13.75 5.12
N ASN A 317 8.32 -13.04 5.36
CA ASN A 317 7.31 -12.76 4.36
C ASN A 317 7.55 -11.35 3.82
N VAL A 318 7.17 -11.13 2.58
CA VAL A 318 7.35 -9.85 1.90
C VAL A 318 6.02 -9.34 1.38
N GLY A 319 5.73 -8.07 1.67
CA GLY A 319 4.67 -7.28 1.11
C GLY A 319 5.20 -6.32 0.06
N ILE A 320 4.81 -6.52 -1.20
CA ILE A 320 5.05 -5.54 -2.25
C ILE A 320 3.86 -4.60 -2.31
N HIS A 321 4.15 -3.29 -2.23
CA HIS A 321 3.09 -2.28 -2.23
C HIS A 321 2.98 -1.58 -3.58
N ARG A 322 4.09 -1.08 -4.12
CA ARG A 322 4.07 -0.33 -5.37
C ARG A 322 5.45 -0.19 -6.00
N ILE A 323 5.44 0.22 -7.25
CA ILE A 323 6.61 0.74 -7.96
C ILE A 323 6.34 2.21 -8.26
N GLU A 324 7.26 3.08 -7.88
CA GLU A 324 7.23 4.51 -8.21
C GLU A 324 8.38 4.85 -9.14
N GLU A 325 8.15 5.72 -10.11
CA GLU A 325 9.21 6.27 -10.95
C GLU A 325 9.88 7.44 -10.22
N PHE A 326 11.21 7.53 -10.34
CA PHE A 326 12.00 8.65 -9.88
C PHE A 326 12.97 9.10 -10.99
N SER A 327 13.68 10.20 -10.81
CA SER A 327 14.53 10.80 -11.83
C SER A 327 15.67 9.89 -12.37
N GLY A 328 15.92 8.74 -11.76
CA GLY A 328 16.97 7.79 -12.17
C GLY A 328 16.45 6.41 -12.56
N GLY A 329 15.15 6.20 -12.58
CA GLY A 329 14.54 4.89 -12.85
C GLY A 329 13.32 4.59 -11.99
N PHE A 330 13.26 3.39 -11.43
CA PHE A 330 12.12 2.86 -10.70
C PHE A 330 12.50 2.48 -9.27
N ALA A 331 11.61 2.68 -8.33
CA ALA A 331 11.74 2.30 -6.92
C ALA A 331 10.62 1.33 -6.53
N LEU A 332 10.98 0.08 -6.23
CA LEU A 332 10.08 -0.92 -5.69
C LEU A 332 10.00 -0.77 -4.17
N PHE A 333 8.81 -0.54 -3.65
CA PHE A 333 8.56 -0.43 -2.22
C PHE A 333 7.83 -1.66 -1.68
N GLY A 334 8.28 -2.13 -0.53
CA GLY A 334 7.65 -3.22 0.20
C GLY A 334 8.01 -3.24 1.68
N GLU A 335 7.41 -4.18 2.41
CA GLU A 335 7.63 -4.41 3.83
C GLU A 335 7.90 -5.90 4.10
N THR A 336 8.67 -6.19 5.14
CA THR A 336 8.89 -7.55 5.61
C THR A 336 8.26 -7.77 6.97
N TYR A 337 7.72 -8.98 7.18
CA TYR A 337 7.06 -9.34 8.42
C TYR A 337 7.16 -10.84 8.71
N ILE A 338 6.95 -11.18 9.97
CA ILE A 338 6.77 -12.56 10.44
C ILE A 338 5.41 -12.71 11.12
N THR A 339 4.83 -13.89 11.03
CA THR A 339 3.60 -14.26 11.75
C THR A 339 3.94 -15.06 12.99
N THR A 340 3.36 -14.69 14.14
CA THR A 340 3.71 -15.31 15.45
C THR A 340 2.81 -16.45 15.85
N SER A 341 1.68 -16.72 15.18
CA SER A 341 0.81 -17.82 15.55
C SER A 341 1.40 -19.16 15.13
N SER A 342 1.81 -19.94 16.12
CA SER A 342 2.17 -21.36 15.98
C SER A 342 0.96 -22.31 15.93
N THR A 343 -0.25 -21.78 15.92
CA THR A 343 -1.43 -22.63 15.77
C THR A 343 -1.43 -23.21 14.36
N ASN A 344 -1.37 -24.53 14.30
CA ASN A 344 -1.59 -25.38 13.13
C ASN A 344 -3.00 -25.13 12.53
N ASN A 345 -3.34 -23.92 12.19
CA ASN A 345 -4.53 -23.62 11.45
C ASN A 345 -4.26 -23.91 9.98
N SER A 346 -4.35 -25.20 9.65
CA SER A 346 -4.43 -25.71 8.28
C SER A 346 -5.51 -24.99 7.45
N TYR A 347 -6.44 -24.30 8.09
CA TYR A 347 -7.48 -23.49 7.43
C TYR A 347 -6.98 -22.16 6.85
N ALA A 348 -5.93 -21.54 7.43
CA ALA A 348 -5.27 -20.38 6.80
C ALA A 348 -4.49 -20.78 5.54
N TYR A 349 -4.21 -22.07 5.40
CA TYR A 349 -3.39 -22.65 4.35
C TYR A 349 -4.17 -23.19 3.15
N ASN A 350 -5.45 -23.50 3.30
CA ASN A 350 -6.24 -24.05 2.19
C ASN A 350 -6.72 -23.01 1.14
N ASN A 351 -6.53 -21.72 1.41
CA ASN A 351 -6.64 -20.68 0.38
C ASN A 351 -5.32 -20.48 -0.42
N ASN A 352 -4.43 -21.43 -0.33
CA ASN A 352 -3.05 -21.38 -0.80
C ASN A 352 -2.84 -21.45 -2.29
N TYR A 353 -3.88 -21.58 -3.06
CA TYR A 353 -3.76 -21.58 -4.52
C TYR A 353 -3.45 -20.18 -5.08
N TYR A 354 -3.67 -19.12 -4.31
CA TYR A 354 -3.68 -17.75 -4.78
C TYR A 354 -2.81 -16.81 -3.96
N GLY A 355 -1.59 -17.23 -3.61
CA GLY A 355 -0.63 -16.36 -2.93
C GLY A 355 -1.00 -15.98 -1.49
N ASN A 356 -0.22 -15.11 -0.91
CA ASN A 356 -0.43 -14.63 0.45
C ASN A 356 -1.68 -13.74 0.51
N PRO A 357 -2.71 -14.08 1.33
CA PRO A 357 -3.93 -13.25 1.44
C PRO A 357 -3.63 -11.78 1.83
N TYR A 358 -2.51 -11.51 2.48
CA TYR A 358 -2.03 -10.17 2.76
C TYR A 358 -1.90 -9.32 1.49
N PHE A 359 -1.37 -9.90 0.40
CA PHE A 359 -1.11 -9.15 -0.83
C PHE A 359 -2.30 -9.02 -1.75
N ARG A 360 -3.27 -9.90 -1.65
CA ARG A 360 -4.51 -9.76 -2.40
C ARG A 360 -5.36 -8.59 -1.93
N THR A 361 -5.20 -8.21 -0.69
CA THR A 361 -5.88 -7.06 -0.10
C THR A 361 -5.07 -5.78 -0.22
N ALA A 362 -3.74 -5.88 -0.19
CA ALA A 362 -2.83 -4.77 -0.47
C ALA A 362 -2.63 -4.52 -1.97
N GLY A 363 -3.07 -5.47 -2.82
CA GLY A 363 -2.94 -5.41 -4.27
C GLY A 363 -3.99 -4.57 -4.97
N VAL A 364 -4.68 -3.67 -4.28
CA VAL A 364 -5.43 -2.58 -4.92
C VAL A 364 -4.45 -1.43 -5.09
N PRO A 365 -3.82 -1.27 -6.24
CA PRO A 365 -2.50 -0.65 -6.32
C PRO A 365 -2.48 0.85 -6.16
N TYR A 366 -3.55 1.53 -6.33
CA TYR A 366 -3.66 2.98 -6.19
C TYR A 366 -4.78 3.40 -5.28
N THR A 367 -5.68 2.50 -5.02
CA THR A 367 -6.73 2.70 -4.07
C THR A 367 -6.24 2.23 -2.72
N TYR A 368 -5.40 3.02 -2.16
CA TYR A 368 -5.05 2.89 -0.77
C TYR A 368 -6.31 3.23 0.02
N SER A 369 -7.16 2.22 0.22
CA SER A 369 -8.13 2.30 1.29
C SER A 369 -7.44 1.83 2.55
N PRO A 370 -7.12 2.72 3.49
CA PRO A 370 -6.66 2.32 4.82
C PRO A 370 -7.70 1.50 5.58
N TYR A 371 -8.86 1.29 4.97
CA TYR A 371 -10.05 0.65 5.54
C TYR A 371 -10.36 -0.72 4.98
N SER A 372 -9.56 -1.19 4.08
CA SER A 372 -9.68 -2.57 3.65
C SER A 372 -9.67 -3.55 4.83
N SER A 373 -8.99 -3.25 5.92
CA SER A 373 -8.95 -4.12 7.09
C SER A 373 -10.25 -4.18 7.88
N ARG A 374 -10.99 -3.08 8.04
CA ARG A 374 -12.28 -3.07 8.76
C ARG A 374 -13.42 -3.63 7.93
N TYR A 375 -13.37 -3.43 6.61
CA TYR A 375 -14.40 -3.92 5.69
C TYR A 375 -14.14 -5.34 5.19
N TYR A 376 -12.96 -5.91 5.43
CA TYR A 376 -12.63 -7.32 5.17
C TYR A 376 -13.27 -8.30 6.16
N ASN A 377 -14.01 -7.85 7.13
CA ASN A 377 -15.01 -8.66 7.83
C ASN A 377 -16.21 -9.03 6.94
N ASN A 378 -16.11 -8.83 5.63
CA ASN A 378 -17.08 -9.36 4.70
C ASN A 378 -16.91 -10.88 4.64
N PRO A 379 -17.89 -11.67 5.12
CA PRO A 379 -17.82 -13.13 5.16
C PRO A 379 -17.63 -13.77 3.78
N TYR A 380 -17.87 -13.03 2.69
CA TYR A 380 -17.66 -13.49 1.31
C TYR A 380 -16.22 -13.25 0.80
N LEU A 381 -15.44 -12.41 1.45
CA LEU A 381 -14.03 -12.19 1.10
C LEU A 381 -13.09 -12.90 2.08
N TYR A 382 -13.57 -13.18 3.29
CA TYR A 382 -12.80 -13.82 4.34
C TYR A 382 -13.77 -14.51 5.31
N GLN A 383 -13.64 -15.82 5.51
CA GLN A 383 -14.18 -16.40 6.77
C GLN A 383 -13.24 -15.93 7.88
N PRO A 384 -13.73 -15.21 8.89
CA PRO A 384 -12.90 -14.85 10.01
C PRO A 384 -12.49 -16.14 10.72
N SER A 385 -11.21 -16.50 10.64
CA SER A 385 -10.63 -17.22 11.74
C SER A 385 -10.76 -16.28 12.93
N THR A 386 -11.28 -16.75 14.02
CA THR A 386 -11.63 -16.00 15.23
C THR A 386 -10.47 -15.25 15.91
N MET A 387 -9.30 -15.17 15.29
CA MET A 387 -8.13 -14.35 15.66
C MET A 387 -7.33 -14.05 14.41
N SER A 388 -7.21 -12.76 14.05
CA SER A 388 -6.18 -12.32 13.11
C SER A 388 -4.81 -12.68 13.71
N PRO A 389 -3.91 -13.34 12.99
CA PRO A 389 -2.59 -13.64 13.52
C PRO A 389 -1.86 -12.33 13.80
N GLU A 390 -1.25 -12.21 14.98
CA GLU A 390 -0.29 -11.14 15.26
C GLU A 390 0.82 -11.20 14.22
N MET A 391 1.06 -10.10 13.56
CA MET A 391 2.20 -9.91 12.66
C MET A 391 3.22 -9.01 13.33
N ARG A 392 4.49 -9.29 13.13
CA ARG A 392 5.59 -8.43 13.54
C ARG A 392 6.29 -7.89 12.31
N MET A 393 6.18 -6.59 12.13
CA MET A 393 6.82 -5.88 11.04
C MET A 393 8.32 -5.77 11.35
N GLN A 394 9.15 -6.18 10.40
CA GLN A 394 10.61 -6.17 10.56
C GLN A 394 11.21 -4.90 10.00
N GLN A 395 10.81 -4.51 8.80
CA GLN A 395 11.29 -3.31 8.12
C GLN A 395 10.42 -2.93 6.93
N GLY A 396 10.44 -1.63 6.55
CA GLY A 396 10.17 -1.17 5.21
C GLY A 396 11.42 -1.23 4.35
N PHE A 397 11.30 -1.49 3.06
CA PHE A 397 12.42 -1.50 2.14
C PHE A 397 12.07 -0.87 0.78
N VAL A 398 13.08 -0.28 0.16
CA VAL A 398 13.00 0.22 -1.22
C VAL A 398 14.19 -0.32 -2.01
N VAL A 399 13.92 -0.86 -3.19
CA VAL A 399 14.94 -1.28 -4.14
C VAL A 399 14.86 -0.43 -5.39
N GLY A 400 15.94 0.25 -5.73
CA GLY A 400 16.06 1.11 -6.91
C GLY A 400 16.57 0.35 -8.12
N PHE A 401 15.97 0.64 -9.28
CA PHE A 401 16.35 0.11 -10.59
C PHE A 401 16.52 1.27 -11.57
N ASP A 402 17.46 1.17 -12.49
CA ASP A 402 17.54 2.10 -13.61
C ASP A 402 16.45 1.80 -14.66
N TYR A 403 16.39 2.64 -15.70
CA TYR A 403 15.43 2.45 -16.80
C TYR A 403 15.69 1.19 -17.65
N SER A 404 16.81 0.51 -17.47
CA SER A 404 17.06 -0.81 -18.07
C SER A 404 16.61 -1.98 -17.18
N GLY A 405 15.99 -1.69 -16.04
CA GLY A 405 15.57 -2.69 -15.04
C GLY A 405 16.71 -3.27 -14.21
N LYS A 406 17.95 -2.74 -14.33
CA LYS A 406 19.09 -3.15 -13.53
C LYS A 406 19.04 -2.54 -12.14
N ARG A 407 19.23 -3.36 -11.10
CA ARG A 407 19.28 -2.89 -9.73
C ARG A 407 20.43 -1.90 -9.50
N LEU A 408 20.12 -0.76 -8.91
CA LEU A 408 21.07 0.30 -8.55
C LEU A 408 21.46 0.23 -7.08
N TRP A 409 20.49 0.22 -6.18
CA TRP A 409 20.65 0.32 -4.73
C TRP A 409 19.47 -0.33 -4.00
N ASP A 410 19.61 -0.53 -2.70
CA ASP A 410 18.55 -0.89 -1.79
C ASP A 410 18.71 -0.11 -0.48
N TYR A 411 17.58 0.24 0.16
CA TYR A 411 17.52 0.90 1.46
C TYR A 411 16.42 0.30 2.31
N THR A 412 16.59 0.36 3.62
CA THR A 412 15.63 -0.19 4.59
C THR A 412 15.43 0.70 5.78
N ALA A 413 14.26 0.58 6.40
CA ALA A 413 13.92 1.21 7.67
C ALA A 413 13.47 0.13 8.66
N PRO A 414 14.30 -0.25 9.62
CA PRO A 414 13.95 -1.20 10.68
C PRO A 414 12.77 -0.71 11.53
N MET A 415 11.88 -1.65 11.95
CA MET A 415 10.67 -1.37 12.73
C MET A 415 10.64 -2.08 14.09
N ASP A 416 11.76 -2.62 14.55
CA ASP A 416 11.93 -3.28 15.86
C ASP A 416 10.81 -4.25 16.23
N GLU A 417 10.35 -5.06 15.27
CA GLU A 417 9.25 -6.02 15.41
C GLU A 417 7.92 -5.36 15.84
N LEU A 418 7.60 -4.19 15.28
CA LEU A 418 6.33 -3.50 15.50
C LEU A 418 5.16 -4.45 15.28
N LYS A 419 4.33 -4.60 16.32
CA LYS A 419 3.18 -5.52 16.29
C LYS A 419 2.01 -4.89 15.60
N VAL A 420 1.42 -5.63 14.68
CA VAL A 420 0.19 -5.25 13.99
C VAL A 420 -0.75 -6.47 13.89
N TYR A 421 -2.04 -6.21 14.00
CA TYR A 421 -3.08 -7.23 13.92
C TYR A 421 -3.89 -7.09 12.64
N ASN A 422 -3.68 -6.00 11.93
CA ASN A 422 -4.29 -5.70 10.64
C ASN A 422 -3.26 -5.85 9.53
N ARG A 423 -3.73 -6.27 8.35
CA ARG A 423 -2.88 -6.51 7.18
C ARG A 423 -2.75 -5.26 6.34
N GLU A 424 -2.30 -4.17 6.94
CA GLU A 424 -2.13 -2.89 6.27
C GLU A 424 -0.66 -2.52 6.13
N GLN A 425 -0.36 -1.69 5.14
CA GLN A 425 0.94 -1.04 5.06
C GLN A 425 1.16 -0.17 6.30
N VAL A 426 2.31 -0.30 6.92
CA VAL A 426 2.64 0.39 8.17
C VAL A 426 3.52 1.60 7.92
N SER A 427 4.53 1.46 7.08
CA SER A 427 5.44 2.52 6.70
C SER A 427 5.13 3.07 5.33
N ASP A 428 5.72 4.21 5.02
CA ASP A 428 5.75 4.74 3.66
C ASP A 428 7.04 5.52 3.42
N PHE A 429 7.34 5.85 2.16
CA PHE A 429 8.54 6.57 1.80
C PHE A 429 8.27 7.69 0.80
N ALA A 430 9.18 8.66 0.75
CA ALA A 430 9.27 9.65 -0.30
C ALA A 430 10.72 9.79 -0.78
N MET A 431 10.89 9.99 -2.08
CA MET A 431 12.20 10.29 -2.65
C MET A 431 12.55 11.76 -2.44
N ALA A 432 13.70 12.04 -1.83
CA ALA A 432 14.23 13.38 -1.72
C ALA A 432 15.76 13.34 -1.86
N GLY A 433 16.33 14.22 -2.67
CA GLY A 433 17.76 14.21 -2.96
C GLY A 433 18.29 12.92 -3.59
N GLY A 434 17.42 12.14 -4.27
CA GLY A 434 17.78 10.88 -4.91
C GLY A 434 17.83 9.67 -3.96
N VAL A 435 17.46 9.83 -2.70
CA VAL A 435 17.41 8.76 -1.69
C VAL A 435 16.00 8.63 -1.09
N PRO A 436 15.58 7.42 -0.67
CA PRO A 436 14.30 7.24 0.02
C PRO A 436 14.40 7.66 1.49
N HIS A 437 13.37 8.36 1.93
CA HIS A 437 13.16 8.74 3.32
C HIS A 437 11.91 8.03 3.82
N PHE A 438 12.06 7.21 4.84
CA PHE A 438 10.98 6.40 5.39
C PHE A 438 10.34 7.06 6.60
N LEU A 439 9.03 6.87 6.70
CA LEU A 439 8.24 7.32 7.85
C LEU A 439 7.26 6.22 8.25
N PHE A 440 7.13 5.97 9.55
CA PHE A 440 6.08 5.14 10.12
C PHE A 440 5.66 5.69 11.49
N LYS A 441 4.51 5.25 11.98
CA LYS A 441 3.96 5.65 13.28
C LYS A 441 4.11 4.50 14.26
N GLU A 442 4.61 4.82 15.46
CA GLU A 442 4.62 3.92 16.60
C GLU A 442 4.06 4.66 17.81
N GLU A 443 2.91 4.23 18.31
CA GLU A 443 2.16 4.93 19.36
C GLU A 443 1.91 6.42 19.04
N ASN A 444 2.50 7.33 19.83
CA ASN A 444 2.38 8.79 19.66
C ASN A 444 3.57 9.41 18.93
N ASP A 445 4.50 8.61 18.44
CA ASP A 445 5.70 9.08 17.78
C ASP A 445 5.69 8.75 16.28
N LEU A 446 6.26 9.65 15.52
CA LEU A 446 6.71 9.40 14.17
C LEU A 446 8.12 8.86 14.21
N LYS A 447 8.36 7.75 13.58
CA LYS A 447 9.68 7.17 13.38
C LYS A 447 10.14 7.55 11.97
N PHE A 448 11.20 8.34 11.92
CA PHE A 448 11.78 8.83 10.67
C PHE A 448 13.16 8.21 10.46
N SER A 449 13.35 7.54 9.35
CA SER A 449 14.63 6.98 8.92
C SER A 449 15.12 7.69 7.67
N ASN A 450 16.32 8.25 7.73
CA ASN A 450 16.99 8.96 6.66
C ASN A 450 18.27 8.22 6.28
N HIS A 451 18.53 8.08 5.00
CA HIS A 451 19.78 7.56 4.49
C HIS A 451 20.60 8.73 3.93
N ALA A 452 21.66 9.11 4.65
CA ALA A 452 22.57 10.12 4.13
C ALA A 452 23.35 9.55 2.93
N THR A 453 23.49 10.36 1.89
CA THR A 453 24.14 9.98 0.62
C THR A 453 25.59 9.51 0.74
N ASP A 454 26.27 9.81 1.86
CA ASP A 454 27.69 9.52 2.06
C ASP A 454 28.01 8.47 3.16
N THR A 455 27.01 7.98 3.89
CA THR A 455 27.22 6.97 4.93
C THR A 455 26.44 5.71 4.61
N LEU A 456 27.16 4.59 4.44
CA LEU A 456 26.62 3.25 4.28
C LEU A 456 25.91 2.70 5.54
N GLN A 457 25.58 3.57 6.49
CA GLN A 457 24.94 3.19 7.76
C GLN A 457 23.46 3.56 7.73
N THR A 458 22.63 2.58 8.00
CA THR A 458 21.23 2.80 8.39
C THR A 458 21.23 3.68 9.64
N ILE A 459 20.65 4.86 9.58
CA ILE A 459 20.47 5.70 10.77
C ILE A 459 19.25 5.16 11.51
N ASP A 460 19.42 4.89 12.81
CA ASP A 460 18.29 4.52 13.67
C ASP A 460 17.14 5.51 13.52
N ALA A 461 15.92 5.02 13.44
CA ALA A 461 14.76 5.86 13.25
C ALA A 461 14.62 6.85 14.43
N GLN A 462 14.65 8.15 14.12
CA GLN A 462 14.42 9.19 15.13
C GLN A 462 12.94 9.20 15.53
N ALA A 463 12.67 9.15 16.84
CA ALA A 463 11.33 9.33 17.36
C ALA A 463 11.00 10.83 17.46
N ILE A 464 9.94 11.24 16.79
CA ILE A 464 9.47 12.62 16.77
C ILE A 464 8.02 12.64 17.24
N PRO A 465 7.69 13.33 18.35
CA PRO A 465 6.34 13.37 18.87
C PRO A 465 5.35 13.91 17.82
N ILE A 466 4.16 13.31 17.76
CA ILE A 466 3.08 13.83 16.95
C ILE A 466 2.62 15.17 17.53
N ARG A 467 2.70 16.23 16.70
CA ARG A 467 2.33 17.59 17.10
C ARG A 467 0.86 17.66 17.48
N LEU A 468 0.56 18.28 18.62
CA LEU A 468 -0.76 18.64 19.10
C LEU A 468 -1.09 20.10 18.77
N ASN A 469 -2.37 20.50 18.90
CA ASN A 469 -2.81 21.88 18.67
C ASN A 469 -2.40 22.81 19.82
N GLY A 470 -2.46 22.33 21.07
CA GLY A 470 -2.16 23.11 22.27
C GLY A 470 -0.87 22.64 22.94
N SER A 471 -0.07 23.58 23.42
CA SER A 471 1.16 23.28 24.20
C SER A 471 0.88 22.70 25.60
N SER A 472 -0.36 22.82 26.09
CA SER A 472 -0.83 22.25 27.37
C SER A 472 -1.47 20.87 27.21
N GLU A 473 -1.54 20.35 26.00
CA GLU A 473 -2.17 19.08 25.68
C GLU A 473 -1.18 17.92 25.78
N GLU A 474 -1.67 16.79 26.29
CA GLU A 474 -1.00 15.51 26.28
C GLU A 474 -1.87 14.51 25.53
N SER A 475 -1.25 13.70 24.67
CA SER A 475 -1.90 12.66 23.88
C SER A 475 -1.59 11.28 24.45
N LYS A 476 -2.61 10.43 24.51
CA LYS A 476 -2.46 8.99 24.68
C LYS A 476 -3.13 8.30 23.50
N PRO A 477 -2.52 7.28 22.88
CA PRO A 477 -3.20 6.50 21.86
C PRO A 477 -4.54 6.00 22.41
N ALA A 478 -5.58 6.06 21.60
CA ALA A 478 -6.89 5.52 22.01
C ALA A 478 -6.85 3.99 22.00
N ASP A 479 -6.21 3.44 20.96
CA ASP A 479 -5.88 2.03 20.80
C ASP A 479 -4.48 1.94 20.18
N ALA A 480 -3.71 0.92 20.53
CA ALA A 480 -2.30 0.76 20.08
C ALA A 480 -2.14 0.64 18.55
N GLU A 481 -3.23 0.33 17.86
CA GLU A 481 -3.25 0.04 16.43
C GLU A 481 -3.84 1.17 15.57
N ASP A 482 -4.31 2.26 16.19
CA ASP A 482 -5.01 3.30 15.48
C ASP A 482 -4.05 4.25 14.76
N GLY A 483 -4.15 4.22 13.44
CA GLY A 483 -3.55 5.19 12.54
C GLY A 483 -2.18 4.81 11.99
N TYR A 484 -1.93 5.34 10.82
CA TYR A 484 -0.76 5.05 10.01
C TYR A 484 -0.20 6.30 9.36
N VAL A 485 0.83 6.13 8.55
CA VAL A 485 1.46 7.16 7.74
C VAL A 485 1.33 6.78 6.27
N ARG A 486 1.09 7.77 5.41
CA ARG A 486 1.16 7.58 3.95
C ARG A 486 1.86 8.74 3.28
N HIS A 487 2.60 8.41 2.24
CA HIS A 487 3.12 9.42 1.32
C HIS A 487 1.95 10.13 0.64
N TRP A 488 1.98 11.44 0.66
CA TRP A 488 0.91 12.26 0.12
C TRP A 488 1.25 12.75 -1.29
N TYR A 489 2.20 13.66 -1.37
CA TYR A 489 2.72 14.21 -2.63
C TYR A 489 4.10 14.82 -2.42
N SER A 490 4.96 14.74 -3.42
CA SER A 490 6.33 15.29 -3.37
C SER A 490 7.08 14.80 -2.12
N ARG A 491 7.41 15.69 -1.20
CA ARG A 491 8.09 15.43 0.07
C ARG A 491 7.13 15.46 1.28
N ASN A 492 5.83 15.33 1.04
CA ASN A 492 4.84 15.41 2.11
C ASN A 492 4.21 14.06 2.38
N PHE A 493 3.95 13.81 3.65
CA PHE A 493 3.17 12.69 4.15
C PHE A 493 1.96 13.23 4.92
N TYR A 494 1.00 12.37 5.16
CA TYR A 494 0.00 12.56 6.19
C TYR A 494 0.04 11.40 7.17
N VAL A 495 -0.13 11.70 8.44
CA VAL A 495 -0.28 10.74 9.52
C VAL A 495 -1.62 10.97 10.18
N TRP A 496 -2.28 9.90 10.54
CA TRP A 496 -3.57 9.97 11.22
C TRP A 496 -3.67 8.95 12.34
N GLY A 497 -4.70 9.11 13.15
CA GLY A 497 -5.05 8.18 14.21
C GLY A 497 -6.14 8.73 15.10
N VAL A 498 -6.44 7.98 16.14
CA VAL A 498 -7.35 8.39 17.20
C VAL A 498 -6.55 8.54 18.50
N SER A 499 -6.76 9.64 19.20
CA SER A 499 -6.07 9.94 20.45
C SER A 499 -7.03 10.44 21.52
N ASN A 500 -6.76 10.06 22.77
CA ASN A 500 -7.34 10.68 23.94
C ASN A 500 -6.49 11.88 24.35
N ILE A 501 -7.01 13.08 24.17
CA ILE A 501 -6.33 14.33 24.51
C ILE A 501 -6.73 14.76 25.91
N LYS A 502 -5.74 14.98 26.76
CA LYS A 502 -5.87 15.56 28.08
C LYS A 502 -5.24 16.94 28.06
N ASP A 503 -5.95 17.96 28.53
CA ASP A 503 -5.43 19.30 28.71
C ASP A 503 -5.03 19.49 30.17
N SER A 504 -3.83 20.02 30.43
CA SER A 504 -3.35 20.31 31.79
C SER A 504 -4.05 21.52 32.43
N ARG A 505 -4.81 22.30 31.65
CA ARG A 505 -5.58 23.45 32.16
C ARG A 505 -6.79 22.98 32.96
N PRO A 506 -7.08 23.62 34.12
CA PRO A 506 -8.23 23.27 34.94
C PRO A 506 -9.55 23.44 34.15
N ALA A 507 -10.50 22.51 34.36
CA ALA A 507 -11.84 22.53 33.78
C ALA A 507 -11.93 22.28 32.26
N VAL A 508 -10.86 21.93 31.57
CA VAL A 508 -10.95 21.45 30.19
C VAL A 508 -11.19 19.93 30.21
N PRO A 509 -12.29 19.44 29.64
CA PRO A 509 -12.58 18.00 29.64
C PRO A 509 -11.62 17.24 28.73
N ASN A 510 -11.34 15.99 29.06
CA ASN A 510 -10.67 15.08 28.16
C ASN A 510 -11.54 14.85 26.92
N ARG A 511 -10.90 14.79 25.74
CA ARG A 511 -11.58 14.58 24.47
C ARG A 511 -10.93 13.46 23.69
N ARG A 512 -11.73 12.66 23.01
CA ARG A 512 -11.28 11.71 22.01
C ARG A 512 -11.32 12.37 20.66
N VAL A 513 -10.22 12.34 19.91
CA VAL A 513 -10.13 13.02 18.62
C VAL A 513 -9.59 12.06 17.56
N PHE A 514 -10.23 12.09 16.40
CA PHE A 514 -9.60 11.64 15.17
C PHE A 514 -8.76 12.80 14.63
N TYR A 515 -7.51 12.55 14.29
CA TYR A 515 -6.60 13.59 13.84
C TYR A 515 -5.87 13.22 12.54
N ILE A 516 -5.48 14.24 11.81
CA ILE A 516 -4.58 14.15 10.67
C ILE A 516 -3.52 15.24 10.82
N ASN A 517 -2.23 14.85 10.78
CA ASN A 517 -1.13 15.81 10.69
C ASN A 517 -0.50 15.71 9.31
N LYS A 518 -0.20 16.87 8.72
CA LYS A 518 0.71 16.95 7.59
C LYS A 518 2.14 16.84 8.11
N VAL A 519 2.95 16.04 7.46
CA VAL A 519 4.39 15.89 7.74
C VAL A 519 5.16 16.23 6.48
N ALA A 520 6.11 17.14 6.56
CA ALA A 520 6.92 17.60 5.44
C ALA A 520 8.38 17.29 5.69
N LEU A 521 9.08 16.71 4.71
CA LEU A 521 10.53 16.61 4.72
C LEU A 521 11.12 18.01 4.49
N LEU A 522 12.06 18.39 5.34
CA LEU A 522 12.83 19.63 5.21
C LEU A 522 14.01 19.40 4.24
N ASP A 523 14.49 20.51 3.64
CA ASP A 523 15.68 20.49 2.77
C ASP A 523 16.96 20.28 3.56
#